data_5c699b5f6989787503d5e78e58c09522
#
_entry.id   5c699b5f6989787503d5e78e58c09522
#
_cell.length_a   1.000
_cell.length_b   1.000
_cell.length_c   1.000
_cell.angle_alpha   90.00
_cell.angle_beta   90.00
_cell.angle_gamma   90.00
#
_symmetry.space_group_name_H-M   'P 1'
#
loop_
_entity.id
_entity.type
_entity.pdbx_description
1 polymer ?
#
loop_
_entity_poly.entity_id
_entity_poly.type
_entity_poly.pdbx_seq_one_letter_code
_entity_poly.pdbx_strand_id
1 'polypeptide(L)'
;MRTYTKFLVNGFVKSFLNVFYVMISLVFILNILKEIEFFSNKEVNSFYPIYLSLMSSPSIIFEMFPFIFLIGTQFFFIKLFNNDEINIFKYSGLKNIKIIKILSLVSFLIGILTITLFYSLSSNLQNYYLKIKSQFSEDKVYLAVINKNGLWIKDVVNGQTSIINSSYVDNNFLTNTFISTFDKQFNLIESINSNKIDIKKNEWIIYNATIFKNNVSKKVDLIKFKSNFNQKRIESLF
;
A
#
# COMPACT_ATOMS: atom_id res chain seq x y z
N MET A 1 35.81 16.32 -12.42
CA MET A 1 35.06 15.22 -13.04
C MET A 1 35.37 15.20 -14.52
N ARG A 2 35.73 14.03 -15.14
CA ARG A 2 36.05 13.99 -16.58
C ARG A 2 34.80 14.30 -17.39
N THR A 3 34.89 14.98 -18.53
CA THR A 3 33.77 15.46 -19.35
C THR A 3 32.75 14.36 -19.70
N TYR A 4 33.23 13.17 -20.08
CA TYR A 4 32.39 12.02 -20.39
C TYR A 4 31.60 11.51 -19.18
N THR A 5 32.18 11.57 -17.96
CA THR A 5 31.47 11.15 -16.75
C THR A 5 30.28 12.07 -16.46
N LYS A 6 30.49 13.39 -16.59
CA LYS A 6 29.44 14.40 -16.44
C LYS A 6 28.34 14.19 -17.47
N PHE A 7 28.68 13.91 -18.71
CA PHE A 7 27.73 13.64 -19.78
C PHE A 7 26.87 12.41 -19.49
N LEU A 8 27.50 11.27 -19.13
CA LEU A 8 26.79 10.03 -18.81
C LEU A 8 25.86 10.19 -17.60
N VAL A 9 26.34 10.81 -16.53
CA VAL A 9 25.56 11.04 -15.32
C VAL A 9 24.36 11.95 -15.60
N ASN A 10 24.59 13.10 -16.24
CA ASN A 10 23.51 14.04 -16.56
C ASN A 10 22.48 13.43 -17.51
N GLY A 11 22.94 12.71 -18.55
CA GLY A 11 22.05 12.03 -19.49
C GLY A 11 21.19 10.97 -18.81
N PHE A 12 21.79 10.15 -17.95
CA PHE A 12 21.10 9.13 -17.17
C PHE A 12 20.08 9.72 -16.22
N VAL A 13 20.49 10.69 -15.39
CA VAL A 13 19.60 11.36 -14.44
C VAL A 13 18.45 12.07 -15.16
N LYS A 14 18.72 12.74 -16.30
CA LYS A 14 17.68 13.39 -17.10
C LYS A 14 16.66 12.38 -17.65
N SER A 15 17.11 11.24 -18.17
CA SER A 15 16.23 10.18 -18.67
C SER A 15 15.38 9.59 -17.53
N PHE A 16 15.98 9.33 -16.38
CA PHE A 16 15.30 8.87 -15.19
C PHE A 16 14.23 9.87 -14.72
N LEU A 17 14.58 11.16 -14.58
CA LEU A 17 13.65 12.20 -14.15
C LEU A 17 12.49 12.38 -15.13
N ASN A 18 12.72 12.29 -16.44
CA ASN A 18 11.62 12.36 -17.41
C ASN A 18 10.59 11.25 -17.20
N VAL A 19 11.04 10.00 -17.03
CA VAL A 19 10.12 8.87 -16.75
C VAL A 19 9.44 9.06 -15.40
N PHE A 20 10.18 9.51 -14.40
CA PHE A 20 9.67 9.79 -13.06
C PHE A 20 8.52 10.82 -13.09
N TYR A 21 8.68 11.94 -13.81
CA TYR A 21 7.62 12.95 -13.97
C TYR A 21 6.38 12.42 -14.70
N VAL A 22 6.58 11.62 -15.76
CA VAL A 22 5.45 10.99 -16.47
C VAL A 22 4.69 10.07 -15.54
N MET A 23 5.38 9.24 -14.77
CA MET A 23 4.75 8.30 -13.84
C MET A 23 4.05 9.00 -12.68
N ILE A 24 4.63 10.08 -12.13
CA ILE A 24 3.94 10.91 -11.11
C ILE A 24 2.62 11.44 -11.67
N SER A 25 2.64 12.01 -12.87
CA SER A 25 1.43 12.57 -13.49
C SER A 25 0.35 11.49 -13.68
N LEU A 26 0.73 10.31 -14.15
CA LEU A 26 -0.18 9.20 -14.36
C LEU A 26 -0.78 8.70 -13.03
N VAL A 27 0.06 8.46 -12.02
CA VAL A 27 -0.39 8.03 -10.69
C VAL A 27 -1.32 9.07 -10.07
N PHE A 28 -0.98 10.35 -10.20
CA PHE A 28 -1.80 11.43 -9.66
C PHE A 28 -3.19 11.48 -10.29
N ILE A 29 -3.29 11.35 -11.63
CA ILE A 29 -4.56 11.29 -12.35
C ILE A 29 -5.40 10.10 -11.90
N LEU A 30 -4.82 8.91 -11.81
CA LEU A 30 -5.53 7.71 -11.34
C LEU A 30 -6.01 7.85 -9.89
N ASN A 31 -5.19 8.44 -9.03
CA ASN A 31 -5.58 8.70 -7.64
C ASN A 31 -6.70 9.73 -7.51
N ILE A 32 -6.69 10.80 -8.31
CA ILE A 32 -7.80 11.78 -8.32
C ILE A 32 -9.12 11.08 -8.66
N LEU A 33 -9.14 10.22 -9.68
CA LEU A 33 -10.36 9.49 -10.04
C LEU A 33 -10.87 8.64 -8.88
N LYS A 34 -9.98 7.91 -8.22
CA LYS A 34 -10.29 7.12 -7.01
C LYS A 34 -10.88 7.96 -5.88
N GLU A 35 -10.29 9.12 -5.62
CA GLU A 35 -10.73 9.99 -4.53
C GLU A 35 -12.06 10.68 -4.87
N ILE A 36 -12.29 11.07 -6.13
CA ILE A 36 -13.58 11.61 -6.58
C ILE A 36 -14.70 10.57 -6.38
N GLU A 37 -14.45 9.32 -6.74
CA GLU A 37 -15.40 8.22 -6.53
C GLU A 37 -15.71 8.03 -5.04
N PHE A 38 -14.69 8.03 -4.17
CA PHE A 38 -14.85 7.91 -2.72
C PHE A 38 -15.69 9.05 -2.12
N PHE A 39 -15.59 10.26 -2.65
CA PHE A 39 -16.31 11.44 -2.16
C PHE A 39 -17.61 11.74 -2.90
N SER A 40 -17.99 10.96 -3.94
CA SER A 40 -19.16 11.23 -4.79
C SER A 40 -20.46 11.37 -4.02
N ASN A 41 -20.62 10.64 -2.91
CA ASN A 41 -21.83 10.64 -2.07
C ASN A 41 -21.64 11.42 -0.76
N LYS A 42 -20.64 12.30 -0.65
CA LYS A 42 -20.32 13.04 0.56
C LYS A 42 -20.32 14.55 0.28
N GLU A 43 -20.94 15.31 1.15
CA GLU A 43 -20.91 16.77 1.08
C GLU A 43 -19.54 17.30 1.52
N VAL A 44 -18.57 17.29 0.61
CA VAL A 44 -17.18 17.71 0.88
C VAL A 44 -16.75 18.71 -0.17
N ASN A 45 -15.88 19.65 0.22
CA ASN A 45 -15.29 20.59 -0.71
C ASN A 45 -14.49 19.84 -1.79
N SER A 46 -14.66 20.23 -3.07
CA SER A 46 -13.97 19.65 -4.24
C SER A 46 -12.43 19.63 -4.15
N PHE A 47 -11.84 20.38 -3.23
CA PHE A 47 -10.40 20.36 -2.96
C PHE A 47 -9.91 19.09 -2.24
N TYR A 48 -10.79 18.40 -1.49
CA TYR A 48 -10.36 17.22 -0.72
C TYR A 48 -9.85 16.06 -1.58
N PRO A 49 -10.52 15.67 -2.68
CA PRO A 49 -10.00 14.64 -3.58
C PRO A 49 -8.61 14.96 -4.13
N ILE A 50 -8.38 16.22 -4.54
CA ILE A 50 -7.10 16.67 -5.09
C ILE A 50 -6.01 16.61 -4.01
N TYR A 51 -6.30 17.13 -2.82
CA TYR A 51 -5.36 17.16 -1.70
C TYR A 51 -4.97 15.74 -1.24
N LEU A 52 -5.95 14.84 -1.10
CA LEU A 52 -5.71 13.46 -0.71
C LEU A 52 -4.96 12.68 -1.78
N SER A 53 -5.24 12.92 -3.06
CA SER A 53 -4.49 12.32 -4.16
C SER A 53 -3.02 12.75 -4.15
N LEU A 54 -2.73 14.01 -3.85
CA LEU A 54 -1.35 14.50 -3.69
C LEU A 54 -0.63 13.82 -2.53
N MET A 55 -1.32 13.55 -1.43
CA MET A 55 -0.73 12.90 -0.26
C MET A 55 -0.47 11.41 -0.45
N SER A 56 -1.34 10.71 -1.17
CA SER A 56 -1.21 9.26 -1.41
C SER A 56 -0.27 8.91 -2.57
N SER A 57 -0.15 9.79 -3.57
CA SER A 57 0.66 9.53 -4.77
C SER A 57 2.14 9.18 -4.50
N PRO A 58 2.87 9.83 -3.57
CA PRO A 58 4.26 9.48 -3.29
C PRO A 58 4.46 8.04 -2.81
N SER A 59 3.51 7.48 -2.06
CA SER A 59 3.58 6.07 -1.60
C SER A 59 3.50 5.11 -2.78
N ILE A 60 2.59 5.34 -3.70
CA ILE A 60 2.42 4.51 -4.91
C ILE A 60 3.65 4.63 -5.82
N ILE A 61 4.18 5.85 -5.99
CA ILE A 61 5.43 6.07 -6.75
C ILE A 61 6.60 5.33 -6.13
N PHE A 62 6.69 5.29 -4.80
CA PHE A 62 7.73 4.51 -4.11
C PHE A 62 7.62 3.01 -4.42
N GLU A 63 6.42 2.44 -4.42
CA GLU A 63 6.17 1.04 -4.77
C GLU A 63 6.52 0.74 -6.24
N MET A 64 6.26 1.71 -7.14
CA MET A 64 6.56 1.60 -8.57
C MET A 64 8.00 1.95 -8.92
N PHE A 65 8.81 2.40 -7.97
CA PHE A 65 10.17 2.90 -8.22
C PHE A 65 11.07 1.93 -9.00
N PRO A 66 11.08 0.60 -8.75
CA PRO A 66 11.88 -0.33 -9.54
C PRO A 66 11.53 -0.31 -11.04
N PHE A 67 10.24 -0.18 -11.38
CA PHE A 67 9.77 -0.09 -12.77
C PHE A 67 10.18 1.24 -13.40
N ILE A 68 9.99 2.34 -12.68
CA ILE A 68 10.39 3.68 -13.13
C ILE A 68 11.88 3.69 -13.45
N PHE A 69 12.68 3.09 -12.56
CA PHE A 69 14.12 3.00 -12.72
C PHE A 69 14.52 2.16 -13.93
N LEU A 70 13.87 1.00 -14.12
CA LEU A 70 14.12 0.12 -15.26
C LEU A 70 13.82 0.84 -16.58
N ILE A 71 12.62 1.45 -16.70
CA ILE A 71 12.21 2.18 -17.91
C ILE A 71 13.14 3.37 -18.18
N GLY A 72 13.46 4.17 -17.15
CA GLY A 72 14.37 5.30 -17.28
C GLY A 72 15.76 4.88 -17.77
N THR A 73 16.25 3.75 -17.27
CA THR A 73 17.52 3.16 -17.71
C THR A 73 17.47 2.72 -19.17
N GLN A 74 16.38 2.07 -19.59
CA GLN A 74 16.16 1.68 -20.98
C GLN A 74 16.15 2.89 -21.92
N PHE A 75 15.39 3.93 -21.60
CA PHE A 75 15.34 5.15 -22.41
C PHE A 75 16.69 5.83 -22.53
N PHE A 76 17.48 5.83 -21.45
CA PHE A 76 18.84 6.34 -21.51
C PHE A 76 19.69 5.55 -22.50
N PHE A 77 19.70 4.21 -22.44
CA PHE A 77 20.47 3.39 -23.35
C PHE A 77 20.00 3.50 -24.80
N ILE A 78 18.70 3.50 -25.05
CA ILE A 78 18.12 3.71 -26.40
C ILE A 78 18.65 5.03 -26.98
N LYS A 79 18.61 6.12 -26.20
CA LYS A 79 19.13 7.42 -26.63
C LYS A 79 20.64 7.36 -26.92
N LEU A 80 21.42 6.68 -26.09
CA LEU A 80 22.86 6.54 -26.24
C LEU A 80 23.22 5.76 -27.51
N PHE A 81 22.40 4.76 -27.89
CA PHE A 81 22.57 3.98 -29.12
C PHE A 81 22.11 4.76 -30.36
N ASN A 82 20.93 5.38 -30.32
CA ASN A 82 20.38 6.07 -31.48
C ASN A 82 21.18 7.30 -31.91
N ASN A 83 21.87 7.94 -30.96
CA ASN A 83 22.74 9.10 -31.26
C ASN A 83 24.18 8.70 -31.57
N ASP A 84 24.50 7.42 -31.75
CA ASP A 84 25.85 6.90 -31.98
C ASP A 84 26.88 7.27 -30.88
N GLU A 85 26.41 7.74 -29.73
CA GLU A 85 27.25 8.21 -28.63
C GLU A 85 28.15 7.07 -28.07
N ILE A 86 27.69 5.83 -28.12
CA ILE A 86 28.49 4.66 -27.75
C ILE A 86 29.70 4.49 -28.65
N ASN A 87 29.56 4.69 -29.96
CA ASN A 87 30.69 4.58 -30.88
C ASN A 87 31.70 5.74 -30.67
N ILE A 88 31.18 6.95 -30.43
CA ILE A 88 32.04 8.08 -30.06
C ILE A 88 32.87 7.77 -28.81
N PHE A 89 32.30 7.17 -27.78
CA PHE A 89 33.03 6.77 -26.58
C PHE A 89 34.04 5.67 -26.87
N LYS A 90 33.74 4.68 -27.70
CA LYS A 90 34.67 3.64 -28.11
C LYS A 90 35.87 4.21 -28.87
N TYR A 91 35.61 5.09 -29.83
CA TYR A 91 36.68 5.77 -30.58
C TYR A 91 37.57 6.64 -29.66
N SER A 92 37.00 7.18 -28.60
CA SER A 92 37.74 7.92 -27.57
C SER A 92 38.50 7.02 -26.57
N GLY A 93 38.53 5.69 -26.80
CA GLY A 93 39.22 4.72 -25.94
C GLY A 93 38.44 4.37 -24.65
N LEU A 94 37.17 4.74 -24.51
CA LEU A 94 36.36 4.42 -23.34
C LEU A 94 35.80 2.99 -23.46
N LYS A 95 36.18 2.12 -22.54
CA LYS A 95 35.68 0.73 -22.51
C LYS A 95 34.25 0.69 -21.99
N ASN A 96 33.40 -0.17 -22.55
CA ASN A 96 31.98 -0.34 -22.12
C ASN A 96 31.86 -0.64 -20.62
N ILE A 97 32.78 -1.43 -20.06
CA ILE A 97 32.81 -1.74 -18.62
C ILE A 97 32.94 -0.47 -17.76
N LYS A 98 33.57 0.57 -18.23
CA LYS A 98 33.71 1.82 -17.51
C LYS A 98 32.45 2.64 -17.52
N ILE A 99 31.68 2.61 -18.63
CA ILE A 99 30.34 3.20 -18.74
C ILE A 99 29.40 2.52 -17.72
N ILE A 100 29.40 1.19 -17.74
CA ILE A 100 28.56 0.39 -16.82
C ILE A 100 28.90 0.69 -15.35
N LYS A 101 30.19 0.75 -14.98
CA LYS A 101 30.60 1.07 -13.61
C LYS A 101 30.14 2.47 -13.16
N ILE A 102 30.20 3.47 -14.04
CA ILE A 102 29.76 4.83 -13.72
C ILE A 102 28.22 4.82 -13.48
N LEU A 103 27.48 4.20 -14.38
CA LEU A 103 26.01 4.14 -14.27
C LEU A 103 25.57 3.32 -13.05
N SER A 104 26.23 2.20 -12.78
CA SER A 104 25.96 1.37 -11.60
C SER A 104 26.18 2.13 -10.30
N LEU A 105 27.26 2.92 -10.20
CA LEU A 105 27.50 3.77 -9.03
C LEU A 105 26.40 4.83 -8.87
N VAL A 106 26.02 5.50 -9.94
CA VAL A 106 24.94 6.51 -9.92
C VAL A 106 23.61 5.88 -9.53
N SER A 107 23.31 4.72 -10.09
CA SER A 107 22.10 3.93 -9.75
C SER A 107 22.06 3.59 -8.28
N PHE A 108 23.15 3.13 -7.73
CA PHE A 108 23.29 2.80 -6.31
C PHE A 108 23.04 4.02 -5.41
N LEU A 109 23.61 5.17 -5.76
CA LEU A 109 23.41 6.42 -5.02
C LEU A 109 21.93 6.90 -5.08
N ILE A 110 21.29 6.80 -6.26
CA ILE A 110 19.86 7.11 -6.40
C ILE A 110 19.04 6.17 -5.54
N GLY A 111 19.34 4.86 -5.52
CA GLY A 111 18.63 3.87 -4.68
C GLY A 111 18.75 4.19 -3.18
N ILE A 112 19.92 4.51 -2.68
CA ILE A 112 20.11 4.93 -1.28
C ILE A 112 19.28 6.18 -0.97
N LEU A 113 19.34 7.20 -1.83
CA LEU A 113 18.58 8.45 -1.66
C LEU A 113 17.07 8.18 -1.63
N THR A 114 16.59 7.29 -2.49
CA THR A 114 15.18 6.90 -2.53
C THR A 114 14.76 6.20 -1.23
N ILE A 115 15.55 5.26 -0.72
CA ILE A 115 15.21 4.55 0.51
C ILE A 115 15.28 5.47 1.73
N THR A 116 16.29 6.35 1.82
CA THR A 116 16.48 7.16 3.02
C THR A 116 15.57 8.39 3.08
N LEU A 117 15.44 9.13 1.97
CA LEU A 117 14.69 10.38 1.96
C LEU A 117 13.25 10.20 1.42
N PHE A 118 13.12 9.56 0.26
CA PHE A 118 11.82 9.47 -0.39
C PHE A 118 10.85 8.54 0.34
N TYR A 119 11.33 7.42 0.90
CA TYR A 119 10.51 6.52 1.72
C TYR A 119 9.96 7.22 2.98
N SER A 120 10.83 7.94 3.70
CA SER A 120 10.41 8.64 4.93
C SER A 120 9.35 9.69 4.64
N LEU A 121 9.52 10.46 3.56
CA LEU A 121 8.56 11.47 3.11
C LEU A 121 7.23 10.81 2.69
N SER A 122 7.29 9.77 1.89
CA SER A 122 6.13 9.03 1.39
C SER A 122 5.32 8.40 2.52
N SER A 123 5.99 7.78 3.50
CA SER A 123 5.36 7.16 4.66
C SER A 123 4.64 8.19 5.55
N ASN A 124 5.25 9.34 5.79
CA ASN A 124 4.62 10.41 6.55
C ASN A 124 3.38 10.96 5.84
N LEU A 125 3.46 11.24 4.54
CA LEU A 125 2.33 11.71 3.75
C LEU A 125 1.20 10.67 3.72
N GLN A 126 1.52 9.39 3.58
CA GLN A 126 0.54 8.30 3.62
C GLN A 126 -0.16 8.23 4.99
N ASN A 127 0.55 8.41 6.09
CA ASN A 127 -0.05 8.46 7.42
C ASN A 127 -1.02 9.64 7.57
N TYR A 128 -0.68 10.82 7.06
CA TYR A 128 -1.59 11.98 7.06
C TYR A 128 -2.80 11.73 6.16
N TYR A 129 -2.61 11.17 4.98
CA TYR A 129 -3.69 10.75 4.08
C TYR A 129 -4.69 9.83 4.79
N LEU A 130 -4.21 8.77 5.43
CA LEU A 130 -5.06 7.82 6.15
C LEU A 130 -5.82 8.47 7.31
N LYS A 131 -5.18 9.36 8.07
CA LYS A 131 -5.83 10.11 9.17
C LYS A 131 -6.95 10.99 8.66
N ILE A 132 -6.75 11.72 7.56
CA ILE A 132 -7.79 12.59 7.00
C ILE A 132 -8.90 11.74 6.39
N LYS A 133 -8.57 10.75 5.59
CA LYS A 133 -9.55 9.89 4.92
C LYS A 133 -10.43 9.14 5.92
N SER A 134 -9.87 8.71 7.06
CA SER A 134 -10.63 8.05 8.12
C SER A 134 -11.73 8.92 8.74
N GLN A 135 -11.58 10.26 8.72
CA GLN A 135 -12.60 11.19 9.23
C GLN A 135 -13.86 11.21 8.36
N PHE A 136 -13.72 10.91 7.06
CA PHE A 136 -14.80 10.85 6.09
C PHE A 136 -15.31 9.43 5.83
N SER A 137 -14.70 8.43 6.42
CA SER A 137 -15.23 7.07 6.43
C SER A 137 -16.37 6.98 7.45
N GLU A 138 -17.49 6.36 7.09
CA GLU A 138 -18.63 6.15 7.99
C GLU A 138 -18.22 5.48 9.30
N ASP A 139 -17.07 4.83 9.31
CA ASP A 139 -16.53 4.05 10.42
C ASP A 139 -15.44 4.72 11.24
N LYS A 140 -15.04 5.95 10.94
CA LYS A 140 -13.95 6.67 11.62
C LYS A 140 -12.61 5.90 11.76
N VAL A 141 -12.52 4.66 11.27
CA VAL A 141 -11.32 3.82 11.36
C VAL A 141 -11.21 2.91 10.12
N TYR A 142 -10.22 3.13 9.25
CA TYR A 142 -9.89 2.25 8.12
C TYR A 142 -9.14 1.03 8.68
N LEU A 143 -9.84 -0.03 9.00
CA LEU A 143 -9.27 -1.13 9.78
C LEU A 143 -9.56 -2.53 9.23
N ALA A 144 -9.70 -2.63 7.90
CA ALA A 144 -9.68 -3.93 7.27
C ALA A 144 -8.63 -3.94 6.15
N VAL A 145 -7.76 -4.94 6.16
CA VAL A 145 -6.69 -5.15 5.19
C VAL A 145 -6.74 -6.58 4.69
N ILE A 146 -6.71 -6.73 3.37
CA ILE A 146 -6.55 -8.04 2.74
C ILE A 146 -5.12 -8.14 2.22
N ASN A 147 -4.43 -9.18 2.61
CA ASN A 147 -3.09 -9.50 2.16
C ASN A 147 -2.97 -11.01 1.85
N LYS A 148 -1.77 -11.45 1.46
CA LYS A 148 -1.50 -12.88 1.18
C LYS A 148 -1.78 -13.82 2.35
N ASN A 149 -1.89 -13.28 3.58
CA ASN A 149 -2.15 -14.02 4.82
C ASN A 149 -3.64 -13.97 5.23
N GLY A 150 -4.52 -13.48 4.36
CA GLY A 150 -5.96 -13.41 4.57
C GLY A 150 -6.48 -12.01 4.90
N LEU A 151 -7.74 -11.99 5.37
CA LEU A 151 -8.46 -10.79 5.79
C LEU A 151 -8.11 -10.47 7.25
N TRP A 152 -7.75 -9.21 7.51
CA TRP A 152 -7.54 -8.67 8.85
C TRP A 152 -8.51 -7.52 9.08
N ILE A 153 -9.30 -7.60 10.15
CA ILE A 153 -10.24 -6.55 10.55
C ILE A 153 -9.93 -6.16 12.00
N LYS A 154 -9.85 -4.85 12.25
CA LYS A 154 -9.94 -4.30 13.60
C LYS A 154 -11.32 -3.67 13.73
N ASP A 155 -12.15 -4.17 14.58
CA ASP A 155 -13.50 -3.69 14.84
C ASP A 155 -13.62 -3.12 16.26
N VAL A 156 -14.37 -2.05 16.43
CA VAL A 156 -14.59 -1.43 17.75
C VAL A 156 -16.07 -1.36 18.02
N VAL A 157 -16.56 -2.20 18.90
CA VAL A 157 -17.98 -2.29 19.28
C VAL A 157 -18.11 -2.07 20.79
N ASN A 158 -18.94 -1.14 21.21
CA ASN A 158 -19.19 -0.83 22.64
C ASN A 158 -17.94 -0.53 23.47
N GLY A 159 -16.90 0.04 22.85
CA GLY A 159 -15.64 0.38 23.52
C GLY A 159 -14.68 -0.80 23.71
N GLN A 160 -14.98 -1.95 23.18
CA GLN A 160 -14.09 -3.10 23.08
C GLN A 160 -13.49 -3.15 21.66
N THR A 161 -12.21 -3.49 21.57
CA THR A 161 -11.50 -3.64 20.28
C THR A 161 -11.37 -5.12 19.96
N SER A 162 -11.92 -5.56 18.83
CA SER A 162 -11.77 -6.91 18.33
C SER A 162 -10.84 -6.93 17.12
N ILE A 163 -9.81 -7.75 17.16
CA ILE A 163 -8.92 -8.04 16.02
C ILE A 163 -9.35 -9.39 15.46
N ILE A 164 -9.76 -9.37 14.20
CA ILE A 164 -10.30 -10.52 13.49
C ILE A 164 -9.34 -10.87 12.36
N ASN A 165 -8.89 -12.10 12.32
CA ASN A 165 -8.11 -12.65 11.21
C ASN A 165 -8.86 -13.82 10.61
N SER A 166 -9.04 -13.84 9.29
CA SER A 166 -9.65 -14.95 8.54
C SER A 166 -8.78 -15.33 7.36
N SER A 167 -8.56 -16.61 7.17
CA SER A 167 -7.73 -17.10 6.06
C SER A 167 -8.39 -16.88 4.71
N TYR A 168 -9.73 -17.07 4.62
CA TYR A 168 -10.49 -16.93 3.38
C TYR A 168 -11.86 -16.31 3.63
N VAL A 169 -12.35 -15.60 2.60
CA VAL A 169 -13.72 -15.08 2.52
C VAL A 169 -14.40 -15.81 1.37
N ASP A 170 -15.46 -16.53 1.67
CA ASP A 170 -16.26 -17.28 0.70
C ASP A 170 -17.70 -16.79 0.76
N ASN A 171 -18.07 -15.93 -0.19
CA ASN A 171 -19.36 -15.24 -0.23
C ASN A 171 -19.71 -14.59 1.13
N ASN A 172 -20.67 -15.17 1.86
CA ASN A 172 -21.12 -14.68 3.17
C ASN A 172 -20.44 -15.38 4.36
N PHE A 173 -19.41 -16.17 4.15
CA PHE A 173 -18.70 -16.89 5.20
C PHE A 173 -17.24 -16.48 5.32
N LEU A 174 -16.78 -16.33 6.56
CA LEU A 174 -15.37 -16.33 6.89
C LEU A 174 -14.94 -17.73 7.30
N THR A 175 -13.78 -18.17 6.82
CA THR A 175 -13.23 -19.49 7.11
C THR A 175 -11.91 -19.41 7.86
N ASN A 176 -11.68 -20.34 8.78
CA ASN A 176 -10.51 -20.38 9.65
C ASN A 176 -10.26 -19.01 10.29
N THR A 177 -11.22 -18.59 11.10
CA THR A 177 -11.24 -17.24 11.67
C THR A 177 -10.84 -17.25 13.13
N PHE A 178 -9.96 -16.35 13.49
CA PHE A 178 -9.53 -16.07 14.85
C PHE A 178 -9.92 -14.64 15.23
N ILE A 179 -10.65 -14.49 16.34
CA ILE A 179 -11.11 -13.22 16.88
C ILE A 179 -10.49 -13.02 18.25
N SER A 180 -9.75 -11.93 18.47
CA SER A 180 -9.24 -11.53 19.78
C SER A 180 -9.90 -10.24 20.21
N THR A 181 -10.58 -10.25 21.37
CA THR A 181 -11.28 -9.08 21.91
C THR A 181 -10.51 -8.51 23.09
N PHE A 182 -10.30 -7.20 23.06
CA PHE A 182 -9.54 -6.43 24.05
C PHE A 182 -10.43 -5.37 24.70
N ASP A 183 -10.09 -5.04 25.96
CA ASP A 183 -10.68 -3.91 26.66
C ASP A 183 -10.10 -2.54 26.20
N LYS A 184 -10.52 -1.45 26.83
CA LYS A 184 -10.02 -0.09 26.55
C LYS A 184 -8.54 0.11 26.89
N GLN A 185 -7.97 -0.71 27.76
CA GLN A 185 -6.57 -0.72 28.14
C GLN A 185 -5.74 -1.72 27.33
N PHE A 186 -6.32 -2.34 26.29
CA PHE A 186 -5.69 -3.37 25.47
C PHE A 186 -5.32 -4.67 26.23
N ASN A 187 -6.03 -4.98 27.33
CA ASN A 187 -5.94 -6.31 27.92
C ASN A 187 -6.84 -7.28 27.17
N LEU A 188 -6.36 -8.49 26.94
CA LEU A 188 -7.13 -9.55 26.28
C LEU A 188 -8.29 -10.01 27.15
N ILE A 189 -9.52 -9.88 26.67
CA ILE A 189 -10.73 -10.34 27.34
C ILE A 189 -11.00 -11.80 27.01
N GLU A 190 -11.00 -12.12 25.72
CA GLU A 190 -11.27 -13.45 25.18
C GLU A 190 -10.74 -13.60 23.77
N SER A 191 -10.51 -14.85 23.35
CA SER A 191 -10.25 -15.20 21.96
C SER A 191 -11.20 -16.28 21.49
N ILE A 192 -11.68 -16.16 20.26
CA ILE A 192 -12.62 -17.10 19.63
C ILE A 192 -11.97 -17.65 18.37
N ASN A 193 -11.95 -18.97 18.26
CA ASN A 193 -11.51 -19.65 17.04
C ASN A 193 -12.67 -20.43 16.44
N SER A 194 -12.88 -20.28 15.13
CA SER A 194 -13.93 -21.00 14.41
C SER A 194 -13.54 -21.22 12.96
N ASN A 195 -13.97 -22.36 12.43
CA ASN A 195 -13.77 -22.68 11.02
C ASN A 195 -14.81 -22.05 10.09
N LYS A 196 -15.94 -21.58 10.63
CA LYS A 196 -17.02 -21.00 9.81
C LYS A 196 -17.78 -19.93 10.58
N ILE A 197 -17.86 -18.73 10.00
CA ILE A 197 -18.61 -17.59 10.54
C ILE A 197 -19.49 -17.01 9.45
N ASP A 198 -20.79 -16.88 9.67
CA ASP A 198 -21.72 -16.20 8.78
C ASP A 198 -21.70 -14.69 9.06
N ILE A 199 -21.34 -13.90 8.03
CA ILE A 199 -21.18 -12.44 8.09
C ILE A 199 -22.27 -11.69 7.32
N LYS A 200 -23.35 -12.35 6.94
CA LYS A 200 -24.44 -11.77 6.13
C LYS A 200 -25.03 -10.51 6.77
N LYS A 201 -25.10 -10.47 8.09
CA LYS A 201 -25.61 -9.33 8.89
C LYS A 201 -24.51 -8.79 9.81
N ASN A 202 -24.77 -7.64 10.44
CA ASN A 202 -23.88 -7.08 11.47
C ASN A 202 -23.84 -7.88 12.77
N GLU A 203 -24.78 -8.82 12.98
CA GLU A 203 -24.73 -9.84 14.01
C GLU A 203 -24.24 -11.14 13.36
N TRP A 204 -22.95 -11.43 13.53
CA TRP A 204 -22.33 -12.62 12.96
C TRP A 204 -22.72 -13.87 13.73
N ILE A 205 -22.88 -14.97 13.01
CA ILE A 205 -23.15 -16.27 13.59
C ILE A 205 -21.90 -17.12 13.49
N ILE A 206 -21.30 -17.43 14.62
CA ILE A 206 -20.06 -18.23 14.71
C ILE A 206 -20.45 -19.68 15.00
N TYR A 207 -20.08 -20.59 14.12
CA TYR A 207 -20.37 -22.02 14.24
C TYR A 207 -19.19 -22.77 14.85
N ASN A 208 -19.45 -23.75 15.73
CA ASN A 208 -18.48 -24.64 16.34
C ASN A 208 -17.27 -23.86 16.92
N ALA A 209 -17.56 -22.84 17.71
CA ALA A 209 -16.56 -21.95 18.26
C ALA A 209 -15.79 -22.56 19.43
N THR A 210 -14.48 -22.36 19.47
CA THR A 210 -13.68 -22.59 20.67
C THR A 210 -13.34 -21.23 21.27
N ILE A 211 -13.86 -20.96 22.47
CA ILE A 211 -13.60 -19.72 23.22
C ILE A 211 -12.49 -19.96 24.22
N PHE A 212 -11.50 -19.08 24.24
CA PHE A 212 -10.43 -19.03 25.22
C PHE A 212 -10.62 -17.80 26.10
N LYS A 213 -10.86 -18.02 27.39
CA LYS A 213 -11.04 -16.97 28.38
C LYS A 213 -10.44 -17.41 29.72
N ASN A 214 -9.62 -16.56 30.36
CA ASN A 214 -8.98 -16.83 31.64
C ASN A 214 -8.28 -18.20 31.70
N ASN A 215 -7.52 -18.56 30.67
CA ASN A 215 -6.81 -19.84 30.51
C ASN A 215 -7.74 -21.09 30.45
N VAL A 216 -9.04 -20.91 30.27
CA VAL A 216 -9.99 -22.00 30.09
C VAL A 216 -10.49 -21.98 28.65
N SER A 217 -10.53 -23.15 28.00
CA SER A 217 -11.13 -23.32 26.70
C SER A 217 -12.51 -23.94 26.81
N LYS A 218 -13.50 -23.37 26.12
CA LYS A 218 -14.86 -23.87 26.04
C LYS A 218 -15.29 -24.00 24.59
N LYS A 219 -15.81 -25.16 24.19
CA LYS A 219 -16.46 -25.34 22.89
C LYS A 219 -17.93 -25.00 22.98
N VAL A 220 -18.44 -24.27 21.99
CA VAL A 220 -19.82 -23.84 21.90
C VAL A 220 -20.29 -23.98 20.43
N ASP A 221 -21.44 -24.60 20.22
CA ASP A 221 -21.91 -24.91 18.88
C ASP A 221 -22.30 -23.66 18.08
N LEU A 222 -22.82 -22.63 18.76
CA LEU A 222 -23.27 -21.41 18.11
C LEU A 222 -23.13 -20.20 19.04
N ILE A 223 -22.51 -19.12 18.51
CA ILE A 223 -22.39 -17.84 19.22
C ILE A 223 -22.79 -16.71 18.28
N LYS A 224 -23.43 -15.70 18.84
CA LYS A 224 -23.68 -14.42 18.17
C LYS A 224 -22.59 -13.43 18.55
N PHE A 225 -21.98 -12.83 17.52
CA PHE A 225 -20.92 -11.82 17.66
C PHE A 225 -21.34 -10.54 16.96
N LYS A 226 -21.40 -9.43 17.67
CA LYS A 226 -21.71 -8.11 17.12
C LYS A 226 -20.50 -7.52 16.42
N SER A 227 -20.68 -7.14 15.14
CA SER A 227 -19.65 -6.48 14.34
C SER A 227 -20.24 -5.29 13.58
N ASN A 228 -19.42 -4.28 13.33
CA ASN A 228 -19.75 -3.20 12.42
C ASN A 228 -19.57 -3.62 10.95
N PHE A 229 -18.99 -4.77 10.69
CA PHE A 229 -18.77 -5.32 9.35
C PHE A 229 -19.85 -6.34 9.01
N ASN A 230 -20.34 -6.27 7.79
CA ASN A 230 -21.23 -7.26 7.17
C ASN A 230 -20.65 -7.70 5.82
N GLN A 231 -21.29 -8.65 5.15
CA GLN A 231 -20.85 -9.16 3.85
C GLN A 231 -20.58 -8.04 2.84
N LYS A 232 -21.54 -7.13 2.61
CA LYS A 232 -21.40 -6.04 1.62
C LYS A 232 -20.18 -5.16 1.88
N ARG A 233 -19.91 -4.90 3.14
CA ARG A 233 -18.81 -4.07 3.56
C ARG A 233 -17.47 -4.77 3.43
N ILE A 234 -17.41 -6.06 3.70
CA ILE A 234 -16.20 -6.88 3.48
C ILE A 234 -15.94 -7.05 1.99
N GLU A 235 -16.97 -7.30 1.17
CA GLU A 235 -16.85 -7.38 -0.29
C GLU A 235 -16.37 -6.07 -0.93
N SER A 236 -16.70 -4.92 -0.35
CA SER A 236 -16.21 -3.62 -0.85
C SER A 236 -14.70 -3.39 -0.63
N LEU A 237 -14.00 -4.31 0.06
CA LEU A 237 -12.55 -4.25 0.29
C LEU A 237 -11.76 -4.99 -0.82
N PHE A 238 -12.44 -5.82 -1.63
CA PHE A 238 -11.88 -6.53 -2.77
C PHE A 238 -12.01 -5.70 -4.05
#